data_8de2f80d36bac66caad1bdcb27d2f340
#
_entry.id   8de2f80d36bac66caad1bdcb27d2f340
#
_cell.length_a   1.000
_cell.length_b   1.000
_cell.length_c   1.000
_cell.angle_alpha   90.00
_cell.angle_beta   90.00
_cell.angle_gamma   90.00
#
_symmetry.space_group_name_H-M   'P 1'
#
loop_
_entity.id
_entity.type
_entity.pdbx_description
1 polymer ?
#
loop_
_entity_poly.entity_id
_entity_poly.type
_entity_poly.pdbx_seq_one_letter_code
_entity_poly.pdbx_strand_id
1 'polypeptide(L)'
;MPEPRPLAAHGPGKGKDAGTMMLQAQPQQAQQPQQAQPQQPQQAQQPQQAQPQPPVQAPQAAAPQAAVPQAQPPANGGGTMILQAQQPVPAPAPQGQPQVQAQPPVAPPAPMGAGGYVSPIPVRPAHLGHALASEWTKIRSVRSTIWTLGVMLLLIVGIGLLATVAAGSEREMDPLLAVGFVGVLLGSLCVITLGVLSISSEYGTGMIRTTLTACPSRVRVLTAKAIVFFGLALVITTIATTLVALLDFGMLNGPAPTTDQWLRATVGAGLYVALLGLLALGVGTLLRHSAGAISAMMGLVLLPMLLALFLQGESVKELQKALIEYSVPSALATLYDIPFLPSGPSGWTPLWILAGITAVVLGGAYAAIAQRDV
;
A
#
# COMPACT_ATOMS: atom_id res chain seq x y z
N MET A 1 -29.54 42.88 -61.70
CA MET A 1 -30.46 42.41 -62.74
C MET A 1 -30.40 40.95 -62.86
N PRO A 2 -31.47 40.23 -63.05
CA PRO A 2 -32.39 39.81 -61.97
C PRO A 2 -32.46 38.28 -61.87
N GLU A 3 -32.95 37.84 -60.73
CA GLU A 3 -33.61 36.52 -60.55
C GLU A 3 -34.67 36.27 -61.65
N PRO A 4 -35.04 35.00 -61.86
CA PRO A 4 -36.36 34.66 -61.33
C PRO A 4 -36.49 33.20 -60.71
N ARG A 5 -37.28 33.17 -59.70
CA ARG A 5 -38.21 32.11 -59.25
C ARG A 5 -39.36 31.99 -60.22
N PRO A 6 -40.40 31.18 -59.96
CA PRO A 6 -40.54 29.75 -59.53
C PRO A 6 -41.53 29.01 -60.46
N LEU A 7 -41.87 27.77 -60.19
CA LEU A 7 -43.20 27.24 -60.47
C LEU A 7 -43.58 26.00 -59.66
N ALA A 8 -44.75 26.12 -59.11
CA ALA A 8 -45.46 25.23 -58.23
C ALA A 8 -46.39 24.28 -59.00
N ALA A 9 -46.88 23.34 -58.21
CA ALA A 9 -48.23 22.70 -58.23
C ALA A 9 -48.41 21.42 -59.04
N HIS A 10 -48.86 20.32 -58.47
CA HIS A 10 -50.25 19.96 -58.22
C HIS A 10 -50.35 18.54 -57.59
N GLY A 11 -51.08 18.36 -56.49
CA GLY A 11 -51.79 17.11 -56.16
C GLY A 11 -53.16 17.12 -56.93
N PRO A 12 -54.16 16.34 -56.57
CA PRO A 12 -54.32 15.24 -55.62
C PRO A 12 -54.98 14.00 -56.20
N GLY A 13 -55.10 12.90 -55.53
CA GLY A 13 -55.93 11.75 -55.91
C GLY A 13 -56.42 10.94 -54.72
N LYS A 14 -57.66 11.16 -54.34
CA LYS A 14 -58.49 10.34 -53.47
C LYS A 14 -58.83 8.95 -54.09
N GLY A 15 -58.84 7.90 -53.39
CA GLY A 15 -59.48 6.64 -53.76
C GLY A 15 -59.76 5.79 -52.50
N LYS A 16 -61.05 5.61 -52.29
CA LYS A 16 -61.76 4.99 -51.21
C LYS A 16 -61.75 3.48 -51.30
N ASP A 17 -61.99 2.85 -50.13
CA ASP A 17 -62.81 1.67 -49.84
C ASP A 17 -62.21 0.26 -50.14
N ALA A 18 -62.01 -0.51 -49.09
CA ALA A 18 -62.78 -1.72 -48.83
C ALA A 18 -62.21 -2.49 -47.62
N GLY A 19 -63.07 -2.71 -46.68
CA GLY A 19 -62.76 -3.49 -45.48
C GLY A 19 -62.65 -4.98 -45.79
N THR A 20 -61.84 -5.63 -45.02
CA THR A 20 -61.99 -7.07 -44.78
C THR A 20 -61.49 -7.37 -43.35
N MET A 21 -62.45 -7.78 -42.53
CA MET A 21 -62.23 -8.44 -41.26
C MET A 21 -61.39 -9.70 -41.47
N MET A 22 -60.27 -9.82 -40.77
CA MET A 22 -59.68 -11.12 -40.51
C MET A 22 -59.14 -11.20 -39.08
N LEU A 23 -59.80 -12.02 -38.31
CA LEU A 23 -59.43 -12.80 -37.12
C LEU A 23 -58.08 -12.51 -36.48
N GLN A 24 -58.21 -12.10 -35.24
CA GLN A 24 -57.23 -12.17 -34.17
C GLN A 24 -56.78 -13.65 -33.95
N ALA A 25 -55.58 -14.00 -34.32
CA ALA A 25 -54.90 -15.19 -33.86
C ALA A 25 -53.93 -14.79 -32.76
N GLN A 26 -54.22 -15.15 -31.51
CA GLN A 26 -53.29 -15.08 -30.40
C GLN A 26 -52.14 -16.06 -30.65
N PRO A 27 -50.87 -15.65 -30.46
CA PRO A 27 -49.80 -16.61 -30.36
C PRO A 27 -49.86 -17.31 -28.98
N GLN A 28 -49.96 -18.64 -28.98
CA GLN A 28 -49.78 -19.50 -27.84
C GLN A 28 -48.45 -19.21 -27.15
N GLN A 29 -48.50 -18.97 -25.83
CA GLN A 29 -47.34 -18.95 -24.96
C GLN A 29 -46.67 -20.35 -24.99
N ALA A 30 -45.51 -20.42 -25.60
CA ALA A 30 -44.61 -21.56 -25.44
C ALA A 30 -44.14 -21.63 -23.99
N GLN A 31 -44.45 -22.70 -23.31
CA GLN A 31 -43.93 -23.04 -21.98
C GLN A 31 -42.41 -23.08 -22.03
N GLN A 32 -41.76 -22.20 -21.26
CA GLN A 32 -40.32 -22.27 -20.98
C GLN A 32 -40.04 -23.51 -20.13
N PRO A 33 -39.00 -24.29 -20.42
CA PRO A 33 -38.53 -25.36 -19.53
C PRO A 33 -38.03 -24.76 -18.22
N GLN A 34 -38.50 -25.28 -17.09
CA GLN A 34 -37.99 -25.01 -15.76
C GLN A 34 -36.48 -25.31 -15.72
N GLN A 35 -35.66 -24.27 -15.60
CA GLN A 35 -34.27 -24.43 -15.26
C GLN A 35 -34.17 -24.91 -13.81
N ALA A 36 -33.60 -26.06 -13.61
CA ALA A 36 -33.24 -26.63 -12.34
C ALA A 36 -32.26 -25.65 -11.65
N GLN A 37 -32.62 -25.19 -10.45
CA GLN A 37 -31.71 -24.41 -9.59
C GLN A 37 -30.54 -25.32 -9.18
N PRO A 38 -29.28 -24.83 -9.29
CA PRO A 38 -28.15 -25.53 -8.70
C PRO A 38 -28.26 -25.44 -7.16
N GLN A 39 -28.26 -26.61 -6.51
CA GLN A 39 -28.16 -26.73 -5.05
C GLN A 39 -26.88 -26.05 -4.58
N GLN A 40 -27.00 -25.09 -3.65
CA GLN A 40 -25.87 -24.50 -2.93
C GLN A 40 -25.14 -25.62 -2.15
N PRO A 41 -23.78 -25.62 -2.17
CA PRO A 41 -23.03 -26.53 -1.32
C PRO A 41 -23.26 -26.13 0.15
N GLN A 42 -23.62 -27.12 0.98
CA GLN A 42 -23.69 -26.96 2.44
C GLN A 42 -22.36 -26.42 2.96
N GLN A 43 -22.43 -25.29 3.65
CA GLN A 43 -21.30 -24.74 4.41
C GLN A 43 -20.85 -25.77 5.45
N ALA A 44 -19.62 -26.24 5.30
CA ALA A 44 -18.94 -27.01 6.33
C ALA A 44 -18.88 -26.16 7.60
N GLN A 45 -19.38 -26.73 8.69
CA GLN A 45 -19.31 -26.16 10.03
C GLN A 45 -17.85 -25.88 10.41
N GLN A 46 -17.56 -24.63 10.69
CA GLN A 46 -16.28 -24.23 11.29
C GLN A 46 -16.15 -24.86 12.68
N PRO A 47 -14.98 -25.38 13.07
CA PRO A 47 -14.73 -25.84 14.43
C PRO A 47 -14.85 -24.66 15.40
N GLN A 48 -15.67 -24.79 16.43
CA GLN A 48 -15.76 -23.85 17.55
C GLN A 48 -14.37 -23.66 18.17
N GLN A 49 -13.88 -22.44 18.15
CA GLN A 49 -12.72 -22.03 18.93
C GLN A 49 -13.07 -22.13 20.41
N ALA A 50 -12.34 -22.99 21.09
CA ALA A 50 -12.40 -23.11 22.55
C ALA A 50 -11.98 -21.77 23.21
N GLN A 51 -12.83 -21.25 24.07
CA GLN A 51 -12.53 -20.08 24.90
C GLN A 51 -11.39 -20.41 25.88
N PRO A 52 -10.43 -19.50 26.10
CA PRO A 52 -9.39 -19.69 27.11
C PRO A 52 -10.00 -19.63 28.51
N GLN A 53 -9.79 -20.67 29.31
CA GLN A 53 -10.10 -20.67 30.74
C GLN A 53 -9.14 -19.76 31.51
N PRO A 54 -9.59 -19.07 32.58
CA PRO A 54 -8.72 -18.24 33.39
C PRO A 54 -7.69 -19.07 34.17
N PRO A 55 -6.50 -18.50 34.48
CA PRO A 55 -5.41 -19.24 35.08
C PRO A 55 -5.68 -19.63 36.55
N VAL A 56 -5.56 -20.91 36.84
CA VAL A 56 -5.48 -21.45 38.17
C VAL A 56 -4.10 -21.14 38.73
N GLN A 57 -4.04 -20.54 39.91
CA GLN A 57 -2.81 -20.21 40.63
C GLN A 57 -2.00 -21.45 40.94
N ALA A 58 -0.68 -21.39 40.62
CA ALA A 58 0.30 -22.36 40.94
C ALA A 58 0.85 -22.23 42.37
N PRO A 59 1.25 -23.33 43.04
CA PRO A 59 2.10 -23.26 44.20
C PRO A 59 3.57 -23.07 43.78
N GLN A 60 4.28 -22.26 44.58
CA GLN A 60 5.69 -21.93 44.40
C GLN A 60 6.64 -23.12 44.67
N ALA A 61 7.73 -23.01 44.00
CA ALA A 61 9.11 -23.47 44.32
C ALA A 61 9.65 -24.69 43.53
N ALA A 62 10.62 -24.42 42.71
CA ALA A 62 12.03 -24.87 42.84
C ALA A 62 12.81 -24.42 41.60
N ALA A 63 14.03 -23.93 41.83
CA ALA A 63 14.94 -23.31 40.88
C ALA A 63 15.59 -24.30 39.87
N PRO A 64 16.24 -23.81 38.83
CA PRO A 64 16.51 -24.54 37.58
C PRO A 64 17.85 -25.28 37.62
N GLN A 65 17.91 -26.46 37.01
CA GLN A 65 19.15 -27.08 36.57
C GLN A 65 19.30 -26.94 35.05
N ALA A 66 20.43 -26.41 34.66
CA ALA A 66 20.88 -26.25 33.29
C ALA A 66 21.07 -27.61 32.60
N ALA A 67 20.48 -27.80 31.44
CA ALA A 67 20.74 -28.94 30.57
C ALA A 67 21.64 -28.51 29.40
N VAL A 68 22.71 -29.24 29.24
CA VAL A 68 23.72 -29.17 28.18
C VAL A 68 23.14 -29.78 26.89
N PRO A 69 23.41 -29.23 25.70
CA PRO A 69 22.89 -29.78 24.44
C PRO A 69 23.67 -31.04 24.03
N GLN A 70 22.98 -32.16 23.83
CA GLN A 70 23.55 -33.31 23.13
C GLN A 70 23.17 -33.28 21.66
N ALA A 71 24.19 -33.49 20.84
CA ALA A 71 24.11 -33.61 19.39
C ALA A 71 23.38 -34.89 18.97
N GLN A 72 22.49 -34.78 17.96
CA GLN A 72 21.88 -35.91 17.29
C GLN A 72 22.80 -36.45 16.17
N PRO A 73 22.94 -37.76 16.03
CA PRO A 73 23.40 -38.40 14.79
C PRO A 73 22.24 -38.90 13.94
N PRO A 74 22.45 -39.16 12.64
CA PRO A 74 21.38 -39.29 11.63
C PRO A 74 20.76 -40.71 11.59
N ALA A 75 19.51 -40.70 11.08
CA ALA A 75 18.71 -41.87 10.86
C ALA A 75 19.24 -42.78 9.73
N ASN A 76 19.20 -44.09 9.91
CA ASN A 76 18.93 -45.03 8.82
C ASN A 76 18.40 -46.39 9.38
N GLY A 77 17.25 -46.73 8.78
CA GLY A 77 17.01 -48.08 8.26
C GLY A 77 16.58 -49.22 9.20
N GLY A 78 15.27 -49.50 9.18
CA GLY A 78 14.78 -50.87 8.93
C GLY A 78 14.91 -51.96 9.99
N GLY A 79 13.73 -52.47 10.45
CA GLY A 79 13.64 -53.93 10.67
C GLY A 79 13.37 -54.43 12.08
N THR A 80 12.14 -54.90 12.25
CA THR A 80 11.77 -56.16 12.97
C THR A 80 11.58 -56.13 14.49
N MET A 81 10.34 -56.30 14.92
CA MET A 81 9.89 -56.66 16.27
C MET A 81 10.56 -57.92 16.80
N ILE A 82 11.13 -57.87 18.02
CA ILE A 82 11.23 -59.02 18.90
C ILE A 82 10.91 -58.55 20.32
N LEU A 83 9.85 -59.13 20.89
CA LEU A 83 9.53 -59.06 22.32
C LEU A 83 10.67 -59.71 23.12
N GLN A 84 11.29 -58.98 24.04
CA GLN A 84 12.17 -59.59 25.03
C GLN A 84 11.79 -59.10 26.42
N ALA A 85 11.51 -60.07 27.29
CA ALA A 85 11.02 -59.93 28.64
C ALA A 85 11.98 -59.10 29.52
N GLN A 86 11.41 -58.19 30.30
CA GLN A 86 12.12 -57.43 31.33
C GLN A 86 12.52 -58.35 32.51
N GLN A 87 13.81 -58.43 32.79
CA GLN A 87 14.33 -58.94 34.07
C GLN A 87 14.41 -57.80 35.06
N PRO A 88 14.14 -58.01 36.36
CA PRO A 88 14.21 -56.97 37.38
C PRO A 88 15.67 -56.64 37.74
N VAL A 89 16.01 -55.38 37.75
CA VAL A 89 17.30 -54.79 38.14
C VAL A 89 17.36 -54.69 39.66
N PRO A 90 18.47 -55.15 40.36
CA PRO A 90 18.66 -54.99 41.78
C PRO A 90 18.85 -53.52 42.20
N ALA A 91 18.27 -53.13 43.34
CA ALA A 91 18.39 -51.81 43.92
C ALA A 91 19.84 -51.42 44.25
N PRO A 92 20.34 -50.21 44.00
CA PRO A 92 21.64 -49.72 44.39
C PRO A 92 21.67 -49.43 45.90
N ALA A 93 22.79 -49.83 46.54
CA ALA A 93 23.11 -49.57 47.94
C ALA A 93 23.27 -48.05 48.21
N PRO A 94 23.03 -47.56 49.43
CA PRO A 94 23.14 -46.14 49.77
C PRO A 94 24.58 -45.66 49.74
N GLN A 95 24.90 -44.79 48.79
CA GLN A 95 26.21 -44.13 48.78
C GLN A 95 26.21 -42.98 49.77
N GLY A 96 27.27 -42.89 50.56
CA GLY A 96 27.42 -41.88 51.58
C GLY A 96 27.32 -40.42 51.11
N GLN A 97 26.74 -39.61 51.92
CA GLN A 97 26.61 -38.15 51.72
C GLN A 97 28.04 -37.55 51.59
N PRO A 98 28.25 -36.67 50.57
CA PRO A 98 29.48 -35.89 50.55
C PRO A 98 29.47 -34.90 51.74
N GLN A 99 30.54 -34.91 52.51
CA GLN A 99 30.78 -33.89 53.55
C GLN A 99 30.77 -32.49 52.91
N VAL A 100 29.87 -31.65 53.39
CA VAL A 100 29.85 -30.21 53.06
C VAL A 100 31.12 -29.63 53.71
N GLN A 101 32.15 -29.38 52.90
CA GLN A 101 33.26 -28.53 53.32
C GLN A 101 32.75 -27.14 53.62
N ALA A 102 32.89 -26.68 54.85
CA ALA A 102 32.58 -25.32 55.25
C ALA A 102 33.37 -24.33 54.40
N GLN A 103 32.70 -23.59 53.52
CA GLN A 103 33.31 -22.47 52.84
C GLN A 103 33.75 -21.42 53.88
N PRO A 104 34.94 -20.83 53.72
CA PRO A 104 35.35 -19.71 54.57
C PRO A 104 34.34 -18.55 54.43
N PRO A 105 34.13 -17.76 55.50
CA PRO A 105 33.20 -16.65 55.48
C PRO A 105 33.53 -15.72 54.31
N VAL A 106 32.58 -15.57 53.35
CA VAL A 106 32.69 -14.60 52.29
C VAL A 106 32.66 -13.21 52.94
N ALA A 107 33.75 -12.48 52.84
CA ALA A 107 33.80 -11.07 53.27
C ALA A 107 32.64 -10.29 52.65
N PRO A 108 32.00 -9.38 53.39
CA PRO A 108 30.94 -8.57 52.84
C PRO A 108 31.46 -7.83 51.60
N PRO A 109 30.69 -7.78 50.50
CA PRO A 109 31.12 -7.08 49.31
C PRO A 109 31.42 -5.63 49.69
N ALA A 110 32.63 -5.19 49.39
CA ALA A 110 33.02 -3.80 49.55
C ALA A 110 31.97 -2.93 48.84
N PRO A 111 31.59 -1.76 49.38
CA PRO A 111 30.66 -0.85 48.69
C PRO A 111 31.24 -0.58 47.30
N MET A 112 30.58 -1.04 46.27
CA MET A 112 30.91 -0.69 44.90
C MET A 112 30.74 0.82 44.82
N GLY A 113 31.88 1.51 44.84
CA GLY A 113 31.88 2.92 44.48
C GLY A 113 31.16 3.11 43.20
N ALA A 114 30.43 4.24 43.07
CA ALA A 114 29.65 4.63 41.92
C ALA A 114 30.48 4.85 40.64
N GLY A 115 31.42 3.95 40.35
CA GLY A 115 32.11 3.85 39.07
C GLY A 115 31.21 3.03 38.13
N GLY A 116 30.29 3.69 37.43
CA GLY A 116 29.50 3.05 36.39
C GLY A 116 30.42 2.29 35.44
N TYR A 117 30.05 1.06 35.08
CA TYR A 117 30.73 0.26 34.08
C TYR A 117 30.89 1.09 32.79
N VAL A 118 32.12 1.49 32.51
CA VAL A 118 32.46 2.16 31.24
C VAL A 118 32.77 1.05 30.25
N SER A 119 31.89 0.89 29.25
CA SER A 119 32.12 -0.06 28.18
C SER A 119 33.44 0.23 27.46
N PRO A 120 34.35 -0.74 27.30
CA PRO A 120 35.59 -0.56 26.54
C PRO A 120 35.35 -0.31 25.05
N ILE A 121 34.12 -0.50 24.57
CA ILE A 121 33.76 -0.24 23.18
C ILE A 121 33.33 1.24 23.06
N PRO A 122 34.05 2.08 22.29
CA PRO A 122 33.67 3.46 22.10
C PRO A 122 32.32 3.54 21.37
N VAL A 123 31.29 4.00 22.07
CA VAL A 123 29.96 4.23 21.47
C VAL A 123 30.07 5.45 20.57
N ARG A 124 30.11 5.23 19.26
CA ARG A 124 30.06 6.33 18.29
C ARG A 124 28.67 6.96 18.33
N PRO A 125 28.57 8.29 18.41
CA PRO A 125 27.28 8.97 18.38
C PRO A 125 26.56 8.66 17.07
N ALA A 126 25.29 8.26 17.15
CA ALA A 126 24.46 7.98 15.97
C ALA A 126 24.21 9.28 15.19
N HIS A 127 24.74 9.40 13.98
CA HIS A 127 24.51 10.52 13.07
C HIS A 127 23.36 10.24 12.10
N LEU A 128 22.74 11.28 11.53
CA LEU A 128 21.69 11.15 10.53
C LEU A 128 22.14 10.28 9.33
N GLY A 129 23.41 10.38 8.92
CA GLY A 129 23.99 9.57 7.85
C GLY A 129 23.93 8.07 8.13
N HIS A 130 24.15 7.62 9.37
CA HIS A 130 24.02 6.22 9.76
C HIS A 130 22.55 5.75 9.70
N ALA A 131 21.59 6.63 10.09
CA ALA A 131 20.18 6.36 9.99
C ALA A 131 19.72 6.26 8.52
N LEU A 132 20.20 7.16 7.65
CA LEU A 132 19.93 7.10 6.20
C LEU A 132 20.47 5.80 5.57
N ALA A 133 21.72 5.43 5.88
CA ALA A 133 22.32 4.19 5.38
C ALA A 133 21.57 2.95 5.87
N SER A 134 21.10 2.96 7.12
CA SER A 134 20.27 1.89 7.68
C SER A 134 18.92 1.78 6.94
N GLU A 135 18.21 2.87 6.72
CA GLU A 135 16.94 2.86 6.00
C GLU A 135 17.12 2.44 4.53
N TRP A 136 18.19 2.90 3.87
CA TRP A 136 18.54 2.44 2.53
C TRP A 136 18.78 0.94 2.46
N THR A 137 19.52 0.40 3.45
CA THR A 137 19.78 -1.05 3.54
C THR A 137 18.49 -1.84 3.76
N LYS A 138 17.58 -1.35 4.60
CA LYS A 138 16.25 -1.96 4.82
C LYS A 138 15.48 -2.08 3.50
N ILE A 139 15.40 -0.99 2.73
CA ILE A 139 14.68 -0.98 1.44
C ILE A 139 15.25 -2.02 0.48
N ARG A 140 16.58 -2.13 0.40
CA ARG A 140 17.24 -3.09 -0.50
C ARG A 140 17.14 -4.55 -0.03
N SER A 141 17.02 -4.79 1.26
CA SER A 141 16.99 -6.15 1.84
C SER A 141 15.58 -6.75 1.90
N VAL A 142 14.53 -5.91 1.93
CA VAL A 142 13.14 -6.37 2.04
C VAL A 142 12.58 -6.70 0.65
N ARG A 143 12.41 -7.99 0.38
CA ARG A 143 11.92 -8.48 -0.92
C ARG A 143 10.57 -7.88 -1.33
N SER A 144 9.63 -7.72 -0.37
CA SER A 144 8.32 -7.12 -0.65
C SER A 144 8.43 -5.69 -1.19
N THR A 145 9.35 -4.88 -0.67
CA THR A 145 9.60 -3.52 -1.16
C THR A 145 10.06 -3.52 -2.61
N ILE A 146 11.01 -4.40 -2.95
CA ILE A 146 11.53 -4.53 -4.32
C ILE A 146 10.41 -4.98 -5.28
N TRP A 147 9.61 -5.97 -4.89
CA TRP A 147 8.48 -6.43 -5.69
C TRP A 147 7.43 -5.33 -5.90
N THR A 148 7.08 -4.57 -4.87
CA THR A 148 6.09 -3.48 -5.00
C THR A 148 6.62 -2.35 -5.88
N LEU A 149 7.91 -2.01 -5.78
CA LEU A 149 8.54 -1.05 -6.70
C LEU A 149 8.57 -1.58 -8.14
N GLY A 150 8.83 -2.88 -8.32
CA GLY A 150 8.77 -3.53 -9.62
C GLY A 150 7.36 -3.50 -10.23
N VAL A 151 6.34 -3.80 -9.44
CA VAL A 151 4.92 -3.70 -9.85
C VAL A 151 4.56 -2.25 -10.18
N MET A 152 4.99 -1.28 -9.36
CA MET A 152 4.79 0.15 -9.65
C MET A 152 5.37 0.54 -11.01
N LEU A 153 6.63 0.14 -11.27
CA LEU A 153 7.29 0.43 -12.53
C LEU A 153 6.57 -0.23 -13.71
N LEU A 154 6.14 -1.50 -13.52
CA LEU A 154 5.34 -2.23 -14.52
C LEU A 154 4.00 -1.53 -14.80
N LEU A 155 3.31 -1.03 -13.77
CA LEU A 155 2.06 -0.31 -13.95
C LEU A 155 2.28 1.01 -14.69
N ILE A 156 3.28 1.81 -14.31
CA ILE A 156 3.53 3.09 -14.96
C ILE A 156 3.95 2.87 -16.42
N VAL A 157 5.01 2.09 -16.64
CA VAL A 157 5.57 1.92 -17.98
C VAL A 157 4.73 0.98 -18.84
N GLY A 158 4.26 -0.14 -18.27
CA GLY A 158 3.48 -1.13 -19.01
C GLY A 158 2.11 -0.61 -19.44
N ILE A 159 1.39 0.06 -18.53
CA ILE A 159 0.09 0.67 -18.88
C ILE A 159 0.29 1.90 -19.76
N GLY A 160 1.32 2.73 -19.49
CA GLY A 160 1.69 3.84 -20.35
C GLY A 160 1.94 3.35 -21.79
N LEU A 161 2.82 2.38 -21.98
CA LEU A 161 3.11 1.79 -23.29
C LEU A 161 1.86 1.18 -23.95
N LEU A 162 1.07 0.41 -23.19
CA LEU A 162 -0.18 -0.16 -23.70
C LEU A 162 -1.13 0.91 -24.19
N ALA A 163 -1.28 1.99 -23.44
CA ALA A 163 -2.15 3.10 -23.79
C ALA A 163 -1.63 3.89 -25.01
N THR A 164 -0.30 4.12 -25.11
CA THR A 164 0.35 4.73 -26.28
C THR A 164 0.11 3.90 -27.53
N VAL A 165 0.32 2.59 -27.46
CA VAL A 165 0.09 1.67 -28.60
C VAL A 165 -1.40 1.62 -28.97
N ALA A 166 -2.30 1.60 -27.98
CA ALA A 166 -3.75 1.59 -28.23
C ALA A 166 -4.28 2.91 -28.81
N ALA A 167 -3.67 4.04 -28.45
CA ALA A 167 -4.02 5.35 -29.03
C ALA A 167 -3.67 5.39 -30.53
N GLY A 168 -2.55 4.76 -30.92
CA GLY A 168 -2.08 4.69 -32.28
C GLY A 168 -1.63 6.06 -32.84
N SER A 169 -0.94 6.02 -33.99
CA SER A 169 -0.45 7.23 -34.63
C SER A 169 -1.48 7.93 -35.55
N GLU A 170 -2.65 7.31 -35.74
CA GLU A 170 -3.66 7.85 -36.66
C GLU A 170 -4.52 8.97 -36.05
N ARG A 171 -4.50 9.11 -34.72
CA ARG A 171 -5.24 10.14 -33.98
C ARG A 171 -4.28 11.22 -33.52
N GLU A 172 -4.67 12.47 -33.73
CA GLU A 172 -3.99 13.61 -33.13
C GLU A 172 -4.35 13.67 -31.64
N MET A 173 -3.34 13.63 -30.79
CA MET A 173 -3.49 13.67 -29.33
C MET A 173 -3.09 15.05 -28.81
N ASP A 174 -4.03 15.71 -28.12
CA ASP A 174 -3.81 16.99 -27.45
C ASP A 174 -4.47 16.96 -26.06
N PRO A 175 -3.69 17.01 -24.98
CA PRO A 175 -2.21 17.06 -24.89
C PRO A 175 -1.56 15.70 -25.17
N LEU A 176 -0.42 15.74 -25.86
CA LEU A 176 0.29 14.54 -26.34
C LEU A 176 0.72 13.62 -25.22
N LEU A 177 1.14 14.16 -24.06
CA LEU A 177 1.60 13.41 -22.90
C LEU A 177 0.48 12.86 -21.99
N ALA A 178 -0.81 13.11 -22.34
CA ALA A 178 -1.97 12.74 -21.54
C ALA A 178 -2.08 11.23 -21.27
N VAL A 179 -1.57 10.43 -22.19
CA VAL A 179 -1.72 8.97 -22.18
C VAL A 179 -1.04 8.31 -20.98
N GLY A 180 0.08 8.87 -20.53
CA GLY A 180 0.83 8.39 -19.36
C GLY A 180 0.09 8.52 -18.02
N PHE A 181 -0.94 9.35 -17.92
CA PHE A 181 -1.69 9.64 -16.69
C PHE A 181 -2.21 8.38 -15.98
N VAL A 182 -2.85 7.46 -16.71
CA VAL A 182 -3.49 6.27 -16.11
C VAL A 182 -2.46 5.36 -15.44
N GLY A 183 -1.31 5.16 -16.08
CA GLY A 183 -0.22 4.37 -15.52
C GLY A 183 0.30 4.95 -14.20
N VAL A 184 0.48 6.26 -14.14
CA VAL A 184 0.95 6.95 -12.93
C VAL A 184 -0.10 6.93 -11.82
N LEU A 185 -1.39 7.09 -12.15
CA LEU A 185 -2.47 6.99 -11.19
C LEU A 185 -2.49 5.61 -10.51
N LEU A 186 -2.39 4.54 -11.28
CA LEU A 186 -2.33 3.17 -10.72
C LEU A 186 -1.01 2.91 -9.98
N GLY A 187 0.12 3.38 -10.50
CA GLY A 187 1.42 3.29 -9.83
C GLY A 187 1.46 4.03 -8.49
N SER A 188 0.71 5.14 -8.36
CA SER A 188 0.62 5.90 -7.10
C SER A 188 0.04 5.07 -5.95
N LEU A 189 -0.86 4.11 -6.22
CA LEU A 189 -1.42 3.22 -5.21
C LEU A 189 -0.34 2.31 -4.59
N CYS A 190 0.63 1.89 -5.39
CA CYS A 190 1.80 1.14 -4.89
C CYS A 190 2.67 2.01 -3.98
N VAL A 191 2.91 3.27 -4.34
CA VAL A 191 3.71 4.20 -3.54
C VAL A 191 3.01 4.52 -2.22
N ILE A 192 1.69 4.72 -2.22
CA ILE A 192 0.89 4.90 -1.01
C ILE A 192 1.04 3.70 -0.08
N THR A 193 0.87 2.49 -0.61
CA THR A 193 1.00 1.25 0.17
C THR A 193 2.40 1.11 0.76
N LEU A 194 3.45 1.38 -0.03
CA LEU A 194 4.83 1.39 0.44
C LEU A 194 5.07 2.45 1.51
N GLY A 195 4.54 3.66 1.33
CA GLY A 195 4.66 4.75 2.30
C GLY A 195 4.10 4.36 3.65
N VAL A 196 2.88 3.80 3.69
CA VAL A 196 2.28 3.27 4.92
C VAL A 196 3.13 2.16 5.50
N LEU A 197 3.46 1.12 4.70
CA LEU A 197 4.16 -0.08 5.18
C LEU A 197 5.57 0.22 5.66
N SER A 198 6.23 1.24 5.12
CA SER A 198 7.59 1.61 5.51
C SER A 198 7.75 1.89 7.02
N ILE A 199 6.69 2.35 7.67
CA ILE A 199 6.69 2.64 9.12
C ILE A 199 5.75 1.69 9.89
N SER A 200 4.55 1.42 9.39
CA SER A 200 3.55 0.65 10.14
C SER A 200 3.96 -0.82 10.33
N SER A 201 4.74 -1.40 9.41
CA SER A 201 5.30 -2.74 9.56
C SER A 201 6.27 -2.84 10.72
N GLU A 202 7.04 -1.79 11.01
CA GLU A 202 7.95 -1.76 12.17
C GLU A 202 7.18 -1.73 13.50
N TYR A 203 6.02 -1.06 13.53
CA TYR A 203 5.14 -1.13 14.71
C TYR A 203 4.51 -2.52 14.85
N GLY A 204 4.01 -3.10 13.76
CA GLY A 204 3.35 -4.41 13.78
C GLY A 204 4.28 -5.57 14.16
N THR A 205 5.56 -5.49 13.78
CA THR A 205 6.58 -6.51 14.10
C THR A 205 7.36 -6.23 15.40
N GLY A 206 7.12 -5.09 16.03
CA GLY A 206 7.90 -4.64 17.18
C GLY A 206 9.33 -4.20 16.87
N MET A 207 9.76 -4.21 15.61
CA MET A 207 11.10 -3.76 15.17
C MET A 207 11.37 -2.29 15.51
N ILE A 208 10.34 -1.48 15.73
CA ILE A 208 10.52 -0.09 16.15
C ILE A 208 11.33 0.03 17.42
N ARG A 209 11.20 -0.93 18.37
CA ARG A 209 11.97 -0.94 19.63
C ARG A 209 13.45 -1.14 19.38
N THR A 210 13.83 -2.10 18.53
CA THR A 210 15.24 -2.34 18.18
C THR A 210 15.83 -1.18 17.39
N THR A 211 15.05 -0.56 16.49
CA THR A 211 15.46 0.64 15.76
C THR A 211 15.74 1.81 16.71
N LEU A 212 14.89 2.02 17.72
CA LEU A 212 15.05 3.08 18.71
C LEU A 212 16.17 2.81 19.72
N THR A 213 16.47 1.53 20.02
CA THR A 213 17.64 1.15 20.81
C THR A 213 18.93 1.51 20.07
N ALA A 214 19.00 1.26 18.76
CA ALA A 214 20.15 1.59 17.92
C ALA A 214 20.28 3.10 17.64
N CYS A 215 19.15 3.81 17.54
CA CYS A 215 19.07 5.26 17.31
C CYS A 215 18.02 5.88 18.25
N PRO A 216 18.44 6.37 19.46
CA PRO A 216 17.49 6.86 20.47
C PRO A 216 16.64 8.07 20.03
N SER A 217 17.08 8.82 19.01
CA SER A 217 16.35 9.96 18.50
C SER A 217 15.23 9.51 17.54
N ARG A 218 14.01 9.47 18.04
CA ARG A 218 12.78 9.12 17.28
C ARG A 218 12.58 10.00 16.05
N VAL A 219 12.82 11.32 16.22
CA VAL A 219 12.73 12.30 15.13
C VAL A 219 13.74 11.97 14.02
N ARG A 220 14.97 11.61 14.38
CA ARG A 220 16.02 11.24 13.40
C ARG A 220 15.65 10.01 12.59
N VAL A 221 15.06 9.00 13.22
CA VAL A 221 14.59 7.77 12.53
C VAL A 221 13.51 8.12 11.51
N LEU A 222 12.49 8.89 11.92
CA LEU A 222 11.41 9.30 11.00
C LEU A 222 11.93 10.16 9.86
N THR A 223 12.85 11.10 10.16
CA THR A 223 13.47 11.97 9.15
C THR A 223 14.27 11.15 8.13
N ALA A 224 15.10 10.21 8.60
CA ALA A 224 15.87 9.34 7.71
C ALA A 224 14.96 8.53 6.80
N LYS A 225 13.89 7.95 7.36
CA LYS A 225 12.90 7.19 6.63
C LYS A 225 12.17 8.06 5.58
N ALA A 226 11.73 9.26 5.97
CA ALA A 226 11.06 10.18 5.07
C ALA A 226 11.95 10.60 3.89
N ILE A 227 13.22 10.94 4.16
CA ILE A 227 14.17 11.36 3.12
C ILE A 227 14.45 10.21 2.14
N VAL A 228 14.78 9.02 2.64
CA VAL A 228 15.13 7.88 1.80
C VAL A 228 13.93 7.43 0.97
N PHE A 229 12.75 7.35 1.58
CA PHE A 229 11.53 6.97 0.89
C PHE A 229 11.13 8.00 -0.18
N PHE A 230 11.12 9.29 0.17
CA PHE A 230 10.80 10.37 -0.76
C PHE A 230 11.76 10.40 -1.96
N GLY A 231 13.07 10.35 -1.70
CA GLY A 231 14.08 10.34 -2.77
C GLY A 231 13.92 9.14 -3.70
N LEU A 232 13.68 7.96 -3.15
CA LEU A 232 13.46 6.75 -3.93
C LEU A 232 12.19 6.83 -4.79
N ALA A 233 11.06 7.22 -4.19
CA ALA A 233 9.80 7.37 -4.90
C ALA A 233 9.90 8.43 -6.00
N LEU A 234 10.52 9.58 -5.72
CA LEU A 234 10.74 10.65 -6.68
C LEU A 234 11.57 10.17 -7.88
N VAL A 235 12.73 9.57 -7.61
CA VAL A 235 13.65 9.15 -8.69
C VAL A 235 13.02 8.08 -9.57
N ILE A 236 12.45 7.03 -8.97
CA ILE A 236 11.87 5.93 -9.75
C ILE A 236 10.65 6.40 -10.55
N THR A 237 9.76 7.19 -9.94
CA THR A 237 8.57 7.69 -10.64
C THR A 237 8.96 8.65 -11.75
N THR A 238 9.89 9.58 -11.51
CA THR A 238 10.35 10.52 -12.55
C THR A 238 11.00 9.79 -13.72
N ILE A 239 11.83 8.77 -13.48
CA ILE A 239 12.41 7.96 -14.56
C ILE A 239 11.30 7.24 -15.34
N ALA A 240 10.33 6.62 -14.65
CA ALA A 240 9.24 5.90 -15.28
C ALA A 240 8.36 6.82 -16.14
N THR A 241 7.97 7.98 -15.60
CA THR A 241 7.14 8.96 -16.32
C THR A 241 7.89 9.59 -17.49
N THR A 242 9.19 9.85 -17.35
CA THR A 242 10.02 10.35 -18.45
C THR A 242 10.11 9.31 -19.58
N LEU A 243 10.27 8.03 -19.24
CA LEU A 243 10.30 6.96 -20.23
C LEU A 243 8.98 6.89 -21.02
N VAL A 244 7.83 6.95 -20.33
CA VAL A 244 6.51 6.97 -20.97
C VAL A 244 6.34 8.21 -21.84
N ALA A 245 6.70 9.39 -21.33
CA ALA A 245 6.61 10.64 -22.09
C ALA A 245 7.46 10.63 -23.36
N LEU A 246 8.64 9.99 -23.34
CA LEU A 246 9.48 9.80 -24.53
C LEU A 246 8.84 8.83 -25.52
N LEU A 247 8.17 7.77 -25.05
CA LEU A 247 7.41 6.85 -25.90
C LEU A 247 6.21 7.56 -26.54
N ASP A 248 5.46 8.34 -25.78
CA ASP A 248 4.33 9.12 -26.28
C ASP A 248 4.80 10.09 -27.37
N PHE A 249 5.88 10.85 -27.10
CA PHE A 249 6.44 11.80 -28.06
C PHE A 249 6.97 11.13 -29.34
N GLY A 250 7.50 9.92 -29.24
CA GLY A 250 8.05 9.19 -30.39
C GLY A 250 7.04 8.40 -31.21
N MET A 251 5.87 8.07 -30.63
CA MET A 251 4.89 7.16 -31.24
C MET A 251 3.56 7.82 -31.59
N LEU A 252 3.21 8.92 -30.93
CA LEU A 252 1.94 9.62 -31.13
C LEU A 252 2.12 10.86 -32.00
N ASN A 253 1.06 11.25 -32.69
CA ASN A 253 0.98 12.50 -33.43
C ASN A 253 0.20 13.54 -32.63
N GLY A 254 0.70 14.77 -32.59
CA GLY A 254 0.08 15.88 -31.90
C GLY A 254 0.98 17.11 -31.83
N PRO A 255 0.50 18.21 -31.25
CA PRO A 255 1.31 19.39 -31.05
C PRO A 255 2.50 19.08 -30.11
N ALA A 256 3.67 19.60 -30.44
CA ALA A 256 4.86 19.40 -29.62
C ALA A 256 4.63 19.96 -28.21
N PRO A 257 4.84 19.15 -27.15
CA PRO A 257 4.66 19.62 -25.78
C PRO A 257 5.62 20.74 -25.41
N THR A 258 5.13 21.73 -24.71
CA THR A 258 5.96 22.81 -24.15
C THR A 258 6.90 22.27 -23.07
N THR A 259 7.95 23.03 -22.77
CA THR A 259 8.88 22.69 -21.65
C THR A 259 8.12 22.55 -20.32
N ASP A 260 7.13 23.39 -20.07
CA ASP A 260 6.30 23.31 -18.85
C ASP A 260 5.46 22.02 -18.80
N GLN A 261 4.86 21.63 -19.91
CA GLN A 261 4.12 20.35 -20.01
C GLN A 261 5.04 19.16 -19.76
N TRP A 262 6.23 19.15 -20.35
CA TRP A 262 7.25 18.12 -20.09
C TRP A 262 7.61 18.04 -18.60
N LEU A 263 7.91 19.19 -17.97
CA LEU A 263 8.28 19.24 -16.56
C LEU A 263 7.13 18.77 -15.66
N ARG A 264 5.89 19.18 -15.96
CA ARG A 264 4.72 18.76 -15.16
C ARG A 264 4.43 17.28 -15.30
N ALA A 265 4.42 16.75 -16.51
CA ALA A 265 4.13 15.33 -16.77
C ALA A 265 5.22 14.38 -16.27
N THR A 266 6.47 14.84 -16.10
CA THR A 266 7.59 14.00 -15.63
C THR A 266 7.96 14.30 -14.19
N VAL A 267 8.70 15.37 -13.94
CA VAL A 267 9.18 15.75 -12.61
C VAL A 267 8.02 16.12 -11.69
N GLY A 268 7.02 16.86 -12.19
CA GLY A 268 5.84 17.26 -11.44
C GLY A 268 5.03 16.04 -10.98
N ALA A 269 4.75 15.12 -11.88
CA ALA A 269 4.06 13.85 -11.55
C ALA A 269 4.89 13.01 -10.57
N GLY A 270 6.21 12.90 -10.78
CA GLY A 270 7.11 12.21 -9.85
C GLY A 270 7.10 12.82 -8.46
N LEU A 271 7.16 14.16 -8.37
CA LEU A 271 7.11 14.90 -7.11
C LEU A 271 5.74 14.75 -6.42
N TYR A 272 4.65 14.78 -7.18
CA TYR A 272 3.29 14.58 -6.67
C TYR A 272 3.14 13.19 -6.04
N VAL A 273 3.57 12.14 -6.73
CA VAL A 273 3.52 10.75 -6.25
C VAL A 273 4.43 10.56 -5.03
N ALA A 274 5.62 11.16 -5.02
CA ALA A 274 6.52 11.11 -3.86
C ALA A 274 5.94 11.81 -2.63
N LEU A 275 5.30 12.97 -2.80
CA LEU A 275 4.58 13.67 -1.73
C LEU A 275 3.38 12.86 -1.22
N LEU A 276 2.63 12.22 -2.12
CA LEU A 276 1.51 11.35 -1.75
C LEU A 276 2.00 10.15 -0.92
N GLY A 277 3.17 9.61 -1.26
CA GLY A 277 3.84 8.57 -0.48
C GLY A 277 4.33 9.06 0.89
N LEU A 278 4.83 10.30 0.98
CA LEU A 278 5.18 10.92 2.27
C LEU A 278 3.93 11.16 3.14
N LEU A 279 2.83 11.59 2.53
CA LEU A 279 1.55 11.71 3.22
C LEU A 279 1.14 10.36 3.81
N ALA A 280 1.24 9.30 3.01
CA ALA A 280 0.95 7.93 3.42
C ALA A 280 1.86 7.45 4.57
N LEU A 281 3.15 7.79 4.54
CA LEU A 281 4.09 7.53 5.64
C LEU A 281 3.68 8.28 6.92
N GLY A 282 3.29 9.56 6.81
CA GLY A 282 2.77 10.35 7.92
C GLY A 282 1.51 9.74 8.54
N VAL A 283 0.53 9.35 7.72
CA VAL A 283 -0.70 8.67 8.17
C VAL A 283 -0.36 7.33 8.83
N GLY A 284 0.55 6.53 8.24
CA GLY A 284 1.02 5.28 8.82
C GLY A 284 1.66 5.46 10.20
N THR A 285 2.41 6.56 10.40
CA THR A 285 3.02 6.93 11.69
C THR A 285 1.96 7.28 12.73
N LEU A 286 0.92 8.02 12.34
CA LEU A 286 -0.17 8.45 13.23
C LEU A 286 -1.05 7.29 13.68
N LEU A 287 -1.45 6.42 12.75
CA LEU A 287 -2.38 5.31 12.99
C LEU A 287 -1.70 4.08 13.58
N ARG A 288 -0.40 3.88 13.36
CA ARG A 288 0.38 2.71 13.83
C ARG A 288 -0.22 1.34 13.47
N HIS A 289 -1.15 1.32 12.53
CA HIS A 289 -1.87 0.13 12.07
C HIS A 289 -1.87 0.09 10.54
N SER A 290 -1.26 -0.94 9.95
CA SER A 290 -1.02 -1.01 8.51
C SER A 290 -2.31 -1.04 7.69
N ALA A 291 -3.23 -1.96 8.01
CA ALA A 291 -4.48 -2.07 7.27
C ALA A 291 -5.33 -0.80 7.37
N GLY A 292 -5.46 -0.23 8.60
CA GLY A 292 -6.21 1.01 8.81
C GLY A 292 -5.62 2.19 8.05
N ALA A 293 -4.29 2.33 8.02
CA ALA A 293 -3.63 3.43 7.32
C ALA A 293 -3.72 3.28 5.79
N ILE A 294 -3.58 2.05 5.26
CA ILE A 294 -3.79 1.79 3.83
C ILE A 294 -5.23 2.10 3.44
N SER A 295 -6.22 1.61 4.22
CA SER A 295 -7.65 1.86 3.94
C SER A 295 -7.98 3.34 4.00
N ALA A 296 -7.45 4.09 4.98
CA ALA A 296 -7.63 5.54 5.09
C ALA A 296 -7.05 6.27 3.87
N MET A 297 -5.85 5.90 3.42
CA MET A 297 -5.22 6.50 2.24
C MET A 297 -5.93 6.12 0.94
N MET A 298 -6.37 4.87 0.78
CA MET A 298 -7.18 4.47 -0.37
C MET A 298 -8.52 5.20 -0.40
N GLY A 299 -9.15 5.36 0.77
CA GLY A 299 -10.35 6.17 0.93
C GLY A 299 -10.10 7.63 0.54
N LEU A 300 -9.02 8.25 1.01
CA LEU A 300 -8.66 9.62 0.64
C LEU A 300 -8.51 9.80 -0.89
N VAL A 301 -7.89 8.84 -1.56
CA VAL A 301 -7.62 8.91 -3.00
C VAL A 301 -8.88 8.64 -3.83
N LEU A 302 -9.64 7.60 -3.49
CA LEU A 302 -10.71 7.09 -4.34
C LEU A 302 -12.09 7.62 -3.94
N LEU A 303 -12.35 7.81 -2.63
CA LEU A 303 -13.69 8.13 -2.13
C LEU A 303 -14.24 9.47 -2.65
N PRO A 304 -13.46 10.58 -2.76
CA PRO A 304 -14.00 11.83 -3.27
C PRO A 304 -14.59 11.70 -4.68
N MET A 305 -13.85 11.05 -5.57
CA MET A 305 -14.30 10.84 -6.95
C MET A 305 -15.46 9.86 -7.04
N LEU A 306 -15.44 8.77 -6.27
CA LEU A 306 -16.55 7.81 -6.21
C LEU A 306 -17.81 8.47 -5.64
N LEU A 307 -17.67 9.23 -4.56
CA LEU A 307 -18.80 9.92 -3.94
C LEU A 307 -19.44 10.94 -4.90
N ALA A 308 -18.60 11.69 -5.62
CA ALA A 308 -19.08 12.65 -6.62
C ALA A 308 -19.94 12.00 -7.72
N LEU A 309 -19.67 10.73 -8.05
CA LEU A 309 -20.43 9.98 -9.04
C LEU A 309 -21.88 9.71 -8.60
N PHE A 310 -22.10 9.58 -7.28
CA PHE A 310 -23.42 9.33 -6.69
C PHE A 310 -24.15 10.60 -6.29
N LEU A 311 -23.47 11.74 -6.12
CA LEU A 311 -24.08 13.02 -5.81
C LEU A 311 -24.65 13.65 -7.09
N GLN A 312 -25.95 13.46 -7.31
CA GLN A 312 -26.65 14.06 -8.44
C GLN A 312 -27.78 14.96 -7.94
N GLY A 313 -27.87 16.19 -8.44
CA GLY A 313 -28.89 17.14 -8.06
C GLY A 313 -28.35 18.55 -7.83
N GLU A 314 -29.14 19.57 -8.11
CA GLU A 314 -28.74 20.98 -8.01
C GLU A 314 -28.30 21.37 -6.59
N SER A 315 -28.93 20.81 -5.55
CA SER A 315 -28.60 21.11 -4.13
C SER A 315 -27.22 20.66 -3.70
N VAL A 316 -26.63 19.66 -4.38
CA VAL A 316 -25.32 19.08 -4.03
C VAL A 316 -24.26 19.32 -5.09
N LYS A 317 -24.58 20.09 -6.12
CA LYS A 317 -23.72 20.34 -7.29
C LYS A 317 -22.39 20.98 -6.91
N GLU A 318 -22.37 21.96 -6.02
CA GLU A 318 -21.14 22.60 -5.58
C GLU A 318 -20.24 21.61 -4.80
N LEU A 319 -20.84 20.75 -3.97
CA LEU A 319 -20.11 19.70 -3.27
C LEU A 319 -19.55 18.66 -4.25
N GLN A 320 -20.37 18.21 -5.21
CA GLN A 320 -19.93 17.29 -6.27
C GLN A 320 -18.73 17.87 -7.03
N LYS A 321 -18.83 19.14 -7.44
CA LYS A 321 -17.78 19.86 -8.13
C LYS A 321 -16.49 19.91 -7.31
N ALA A 322 -16.57 20.32 -6.04
CA ALA A 322 -15.42 20.36 -5.15
C ALA A 322 -14.77 18.97 -4.95
N LEU A 323 -15.57 17.91 -4.82
CA LEU A 323 -15.06 16.54 -4.68
C LEU A 323 -14.31 16.08 -5.94
N ILE A 324 -14.74 16.47 -7.13
CA ILE A 324 -14.02 16.17 -8.38
C ILE A 324 -12.75 17.01 -8.46
N GLU A 325 -12.84 18.33 -8.31
CA GLU A 325 -11.73 19.28 -8.49
C GLU A 325 -10.54 18.99 -7.57
N TYR A 326 -10.83 18.67 -6.30
CA TYR A 326 -9.80 18.43 -5.28
C TYR A 326 -9.47 16.96 -5.06
N SER A 327 -10.01 16.05 -5.89
CA SER A 327 -9.63 14.64 -5.85
C SER A 327 -8.18 14.43 -6.30
N VAL A 328 -7.53 13.40 -5.74
CA VAL A 328 -6.16 13.03 -6.17
C VAL A 328 -6.08 12.68 -7.65
N PRO A 329 -7.05 11.92 -8.24
CA PRO A 329 -7.05 11.69 -9.68
C PRO A 329 -7.14 12.97 -10.51
N SER A 330 -8.00 13.93 -10.16
CA SER A 330 -8.10 15.21 -10.86
C SER A 330 -6.83 16.05 -10.72
N ALA A 331 -6.28 16.13 -9.53
CA ALA A 331 -5.04 16.85 -9.25
C ALA A 331 -3.85 16.30 -10.08
N LEU A 332 -3.76 14.96 -10.19
CA LEU A 332 -2.75 14.31 -11.02
C LEU A 332 -3.03 14.55 -12.52
N ALA A 333 -4.29 14.44 -12.96
CA ALA A 333 -4.67 14.70 -14.35
C ALA A 333 -4.30 16.12 -14.80
N THR A 334 -4.43 17.10 -13.91
CA THR A 334 -4.05 18.49 -14.18
C THR A 334 -2.56 18.66 -14.51
N LEU A 335 -1.69 17.84 -13.93
CA LEU A 335 -0.25 17.84 -14.28
C LEU A 335 0.00 17.36 -15.72
N TYR A 336 -0.94 16.60 -16.28
CA TYR A 336 -0.94 16.12 -17.66
C TYR A 336 -1.77 16.98 -18.60
N ASP A 337 -2.21 18.18 -18.16
CA ASP A 337 -3.11 19.08 -18.90
C ASP A 337 -4.45 18.44 -19.28
N ILE A 338 -4.97 17.52 -18.45
CA ILE A 338 -6.30 16.90 -18.60
C ILE A 338 -7.20 17.32 -17.42
N PRO A 339 -7.58 18.57 -17.28
CA PRO A 339 -8.44 18.97 -16.18
C PRO A 339 -9.82 18.30 -16.33
N PHE A 340 -10.32 17.68 -15.26
CA PHE A 340 -11.67 17.09 -15.25
C PHE A 340 -12.76 18.16 -15.23
N LEU A 341 -12.45 19.32 -14.68
CA LEU A 341 -13.33 20.49 -14.66
C LEU A 341 -12.50 21.78 -14.93
N PRO A 342 -13.07 22.75 -15.67
CA PRO A 342 -12.35 23.98 -16.00
C PRO A 342 -12.05 24.90 -14.81
N SER A 343 -12.80 24.72 -13.71
CA SER A 343 -12.72 25.57 -12.51
C SER A 343 -11.73 25.08 -11.45
N GLY A 344 -11.12 23.92 -11.65
CA GLY A 344 -10.21 23.31 -10.69
C GLY A 344 -8.80 23.96 -10.62
N PRO A 345 -7.97 23.48 -9.68
CA PRO A 345 -6.57 23.87 -9.62
C PRO A 345 -5.86 23.62 -10.96
N SER A 346 -5.03 24.55 -11.42
CA SER A 346 -4.34 24.47 -12.70
C SER A 346 -2.81 24.48 -12.54
N GLY A 347 -2.09 24.00 -13.54
CA GLY A 347 -0.64 24.01 -13.60
C GLY A 347 0.01 23.31 -12.40
N TRP A 348 0.85 24.01 -11.65
CA TRP A 348 1.58 23.49 -10.47
C TRP A 348 0.79 23.57 -9.15
N THR A 349 -0.41 24.17 -9.16
CA THR A 349 -1.21 24.39 -7.93
C THR A 349 -1.55 23.09 -7.19
N PRO A 350 -1.92 21.95 -7.84
CA PRO A 350 -2.22 20.71 -7.16
C PRO A 350 -1.05 20.20 -6.32
N LEU A 351 0.19 20.42 -6.79
CA LEU A 351 1.41 20.01 -6.10
C LEU A 351 1.62 20.81 -4.80
N TRP A 352 1.38 22.13 -4.83
CA TRP A 352 1.49 22.98 -3.64
C TRP A 352 0.42 22.66 -2.59
N ILE A 353 -0.80 22.36 -3.03
CA ILE A 353 -1.87 21.91 -2.13
C ILE A 353 -1.46 20.61 -1.43
N LEU A 354 -1.00 19.61 -2.19
CA LEU A 354 -0.57 18.34 -1.61
C LEU A 354 0.65 18.51 -0.69
N ALA A 355 1.62 19.37 -1.07
CA ALA A 355 2.78 19.67 -0.23
C ALA A 355 2.37 20.28 1.11
N GLY A 356 1.41 21.20 1.12
CA GLY A 356 0.86 21.79 2.34
C GLY A 356 0.20 20.75 3.24
N ILE A 357 -0.67 19.90 2.68
CA ILE A 357 -1.33 18.81 3.42
C ILE A 357 -0.30 17.84 3.99
N THR A 358 0.68 17.45 3.16
CA THR A 358 1.76 16.53 3.57
C THR A 358 2.59 17.13 4.70
N ALA A 359 2.94 18.42 4.63
CA ALA A 359 3.68 19.10 5.68
C ALA A 359 2.92 19.11 7.02
N VAL A 360 1.61 19.37 6.99
CA VAL A 360 0.76 19.36 8.20
C VAL A 360 0.68 17.95 8.80
N VAL A 361 0.39 16.93 8.00
CA VAL A 361 0.28 15.55 8.48
C VAL A 361 1.63 15.02 8.97
N LEU A 362 2.71 15.29 8.26
CA LEU A 362 4.05 14.89 8.66
C LEU A 362 4.49 15.63 9.94
N GLY A 363 4.18 16.92 10.08
CA GLY A 363 4.38 17.68 11.30
C GLY A 363 3.63 17.08 12.49
N GLY A 364 2.37 16.70 12.30
CA GLY A 364 1.59 15.94 13.28
C GLY A 364 2.21 14.60 13.64
N ALA A 365 2.76 13.88 12.64
CA ALA A 365 3.46 12.61 12.85
C ALA A 365 4.74 12.79 13.69
N TYR A 366 5.53 13.87 13.44
CA TYR A 366 6.69 14.21 14.25
C TYR A 366 6.30 14.54 15.70
N ALA A 367 5.25 15.32 15.91
CA ALA A 367 4.75 15.63 17.24
C ALA A 367 4.27 14.36 17.97
N ALA A 368 3.51 13.50 17.27
CA ALA A 368 3.00 12.26 17.84
C ALA A 368 4.12 11.27 18.23
N ILE A 369 5.16 11.13 17.42
CA ILE A 369 6.28 10.22 17.73
C ILE A 369 7.18 10.75 18.84
N ALA A 370 7.24 12.07 19.01
CA ALA A 370 7.98 12.70 20.11
C ALA A 370 7.28 12.54 21.46
N GLN A 371 5.95 12.58 21.48
CA GLN A 371 5.14 12.61 22.71
C GLN A 371 4.66 11.23 23.18
N ARG A 372 4.48 10.26 22.25
CA ARG A 372 3.94 8.93 22.58
C ARG A 372 5.06 7.95 22.90
N ASP A 373 4.90 7.19 23.98
CA ASP A 373 5.77 6.06 24.28
C ASP A 373 5.54 4.88 23.32
N VAL A 374 6.62 4.11 23.06
CA VAL A 374 6.64 2.99 22.11
C VAL A 374 6.65 1.66 22.85
#